data_40333fdfa41f835aa182bd43e8908a64
#
_entry.id   40333fdfa41f835aa182bd43e8908a64
#
_cell.length_a   1.000
_cell.length_b   1.000
_cell.length_c   1.000
_cell.angle_alpha   90.00
_cell.angle_beta   90.00
_cell.angle_gamma   90.00
#
_symmetry.space_group_name_H-M   'P 1'
#
loop_
_entity.id
_entity.type
_entity.pdbx_description
1 polymer ?
#
loop_
_entity_poly.entity_id
_entity_poly.type
_entity_poly.pdbx_seq_one_letter_code
_entity_poly.pdbx_strand_id
1 'polypeptide(L)'
;MQPFTLFNSTHIISIVITYLIIALILVWVSYQSKPVKKNAEVSIGVLLITHYFMQFFHAISFELSWQEIIPLHMCDFSKLSIGLYLLGYGKRYFHCAFFWGIIPASMALLTPALTYAYPHPEYVNFYYGHGLILLGLGLPVFVLKERPKFEDFLSVTKITLAMTALIFVLNNLLGEGANFWYLKDKPDGDTIINFFPSAP
;
A
#
# COMPACT_ATOMS: atom_id res chain seq x y z
N MET A 1 -5.22 -14.65 21.46
CA MET A 1 -5.18 -14.36 20.00
C MET A 1 -4.18 -15.31 19.37
N GLN A 2 -4.45 -15.81 18.16
CA GLN A 2 -3.49 -16.70 17.48
C GLN A 2 -2.42 -15.85 16.77
N PRO A 3 -1.13 -16.23 16.84
CA PRO A 3 -0.08 -15.56 16.11
C PRO A 3 -0.24 -15.80 14.60
N PHE A 4 0.20 -14.83 13.81
CA PHE A 4 0.25 -15.00 12.36
C PHE A 4 1.29 -16.07 11.98
N THR A 5 0.96 -16.88 10.99
CA THR A 5 1.89 -17.88 10.43
C THR A 5 1.90 -17.76 8.91
N LEU A 6 3.09 -17.50 8.38
CA LEU A 6 3.30 -17.33 6.94
C LEU A 6 2.93 -18.61 6.16
N PHE A 7 2.26 -18.43 5.03
CA PHE A 7 1.80 -19.49 4.11
C PHE A 7 0.89 -20.57 4.72
N ASN A 8 0.29 -20.32 5.88
CA ASN A 8 -0.78 -21.19 6.35
C ASN A 8 -2.03 -21.08 5.43
N SER A 9 -2.98 -22.00 5.58
CA SER A 9 -4.18 -22.05 4.72
C SER A 9 -4.98 -20.74 4.75
N THR A 10 -5.13 -20.11 5.91
CA THR A 10 -5.85 -18.83 6.06
C THR A 10 -5.15 -17.72 5.28
N HIS A 11 -3.82 -17.64 5.36
CA HIS A 11 -3.03 -16.67 4.63
C HIS A 11 -3.17 -16.85 3.11
N ILE A 12 -2.98 -18.09 2.62
CA ILE A 12 -3.11 -18.38 1.18
C ILE A 12 -4.52 -18.07 0.67
N ILE A 13 -5.55 -18.46 1.42
CA ILE A 13 -6.94 -18.17 1.08
C ILE A 13 -7.17 -16.65 1.01
N SER A 14 -6.64 -15.88 1.96
CA SER A 14 -6.79 -14.43 1.98
C SER A 14 -6.12 -13.76 0.77
N ILE A 15 -4.93 -14.23 0.36
CA ILE A 15 -4.28 -13.75 -0.87
C ILE A 15 -5.18 -14.03 -2.08
N VAL A 16 -5.61 -15.29 -2.24
CA VAL A 16 -6.44 -15.71 -3.39
C VAL A 16 -7.74 -14.91 -3.44
N ILE A 17 -8.44 -14.78 -2.32
CA ILE A 17 -9.70 -14.01 -2.25
C ILE A 17 -9.45 -12.53 -2.59
N THR A 18 -8.39 -11.93 -2.06
CA THR A 18 -8.06 -10.52 -2.35
C THR A 18 -7.84 -10.29 -3.83
N TYR A 19 -6.99 -11.07 -4.48
CA TYR A 19 -6.74 -10.93 -5.92
C TYR A 19 -7.95 -11.29 -6.77
N LEU A 20 -8.75 -12.28 -6.37
CA LEU A 20 -9.98 -12.65 -7.06
C LEU A 20 -11.01 -11.50 -7.02
N ILE A 21 -11.23 -10.91 -5.85
CA ILE A 21 -12.13 -9.76 -5.70
C ILE A 21 -11.66 -8.59 -6.57
N ILE A 22 -10.37 -8.26 -6.54
CA ILE A 22 -9.79 -7.20 -7.38
C ILE A 22 -10.05 -7.49 -8.85
N ALA A 23 -9.74 -8.71 -9.31
CA ALA A 23 -9.94 -9.10 -10.71
C ALA A 23 -11.41 -9.01 -11.11
N LEU A 24 -12.33 -9.51 -10.31
CA LEU A 24 -13.78 -9.46 -10.59
C LEU A 24 -14.29 -8.02 -10.68
N ILE A 25 -13.87 -7.14 -9.77
CA ILE A 25 -14.26 -5.72 -9.80
C ILE A 25 -13.71 -5.05 -11.08
N LEU A 26 -12.43 -5.25 -11.40
CA LEU A 26 -11.81 -4.64 -12.59
C LEU A 26 -12.44 -5.14 -13.88
N VAL A 27 -12.72 -6.45 -13.98
CA VAL A 27 -13.44 -7.03 -15.12
C VAL A 27 -14.83 -6.41 -15.22
N TRP A 28 -15.60 -6.40 -14.14
CA TRP A 28 -16.95 -5.81 -14.14
C TRP A 28 -16.92 -4.35 -14.56
N VAL A 29 -16.04 -3.52 -13.98
CA VAL A 29 -15.91 -2.09 -14.32
C VAL A 29 -15.50 -1.92 -15.78
N SER A 30 -14.68 -2.81 -16.36
CA SER A 30 -14.21 -2.69 -17.74
C SER A 30 -15.35 -2.71 -18.77
N TYR A 31 -16.44 -3.42 -18.49
CA TYR A 31 -17.64 -3.49 -19.33
C TYR A 31 -18.65 -2.36 -19.10
N GLN A 32 -18.42 -1.48 -18.12
CA GLN A 32 -19.38 -0.45 -17.78
C GLN A 32 -19.29 0.78 -18.70
N SER A 33 -20.36 1.58 -18.70
CA SER A 33 -20.40 2.88 -19.38
C SER A 33 -19.42 3.88 -18.76
N LYS A 34 -19.07 4.93 -19.52
CA LYS A 34 -18.15 5.98 -19.05
C LYS A 34 -18.56 6.60 -17.70
N PRO A 35 -19.83 6.96 -17.47
CA PRO A 35 -20.25 7.50 -16.17
C PRO A 35 -20.01 6.54 -15.01
N VAL A 36 -20.32 5.24 -15.20
CA VAL A 36 -20.12 4.23 -14.16
C VAL A 36 -18.63 4.02 -13.87
N LYS A 37 -17.77 4.02 -14.91
CA LYS A 37 -16.31 3.98 -14.73
C LYS A 37 -15.82 5.18 -13.90
N LYS A 38 -16.34 6.37 -14.21
CA LYS A 38 -15.98 7.58 -13.45
C LYS A 38 -16.43 7.52 -12.00
N ASN A 39 -17.63 7.01 -11.75
CA ASN A 39 -18.12 6.79 -10.38
C ASN A 39 -17.24 5.78 -9.64
N ALA A 40 -16.81 4.70 -10.30
CA ALA A 40 -15.89 3.72 -9.71
C ALA A 40 -14.53 4.35 -9.35
N GLU A 41 -13.95 5.19 -10.25
CA GLU A 41 -12.75 5.97 -9.94
C GLU A 41 -12.91 6.79 -8.66
N VAL A 42 -13.96 7.62 -8.61
CA VAL A 42 -14.23 8.50 -7.46
C VAL A 42 -14.45 7.68 -6.19
N SER A 43 -15.27 6.62 -6.25
CA SER A 43 -15.56 5.78 -5.09
C SER A 43 -14.31 5.10 -4.53
N ILE A 44 -13.46 4.51 -5.39
CA ILE A 44 -12.20 3.89 -4.98
C ILE A 44 -11.24 4.96 -4.44
N GLY A 45 -11.16 6.12 -5.07
CA GLY A 45 -10.36 7.25 -4.60
C GLY A 45 -10.76 7.71 -3.20
N VAL A 46 -12.07 7.87 -2.96
CA VAL A 46 -12.61 8.22 -1.63
C VAL A 46 -12.28 7.14 -0.60
N LEU A 47 -12.48 5.86 -0.93
CA LEU A 47 -12.16 4.75 -0.02
C LEU A 47 -10.67 4.74 0.36
N LEU A 48 -9.77 4.99 -0.59
CA LEU A 48 -8.33 5.06 -0.34
C LEU A 48 -7.97 6.21 0.61
N ILE A 49 -8.51 7.40 0.37
CA ILE A 49 -8.26 8.57 1.22
C ILE A 49 -8.87 8.36 2.61
N THR A 50 -10.10 7.83 2.69
CA THR A 50 -10.75 7.52 3.97
C THR A 50 -9.92 6.49 4.75
N HIS A 51 -9.49 5.40 4.10
CA HIS A 51 -8.66 4.39 4.75
C HIS A 51 -7.30 4.95 5.21
N TYR A 52 -6.69 5.86 4.44
CA TYR A 52 -5.47 6.55 4.86
C TYR A 52 -5.65 7.29 6.20
N PHE A 53 -6.76 7.99 6.38
CA PHE A 53 -7.05 8.66 7.65
C PHE A 53 -7.53 7.70 8.75
N MET A 54 -8.24 6.62 8.41
CA MET A 54 -8.68 5.62 9.40
C MET A 54 -7.52 4.90 10.09
N GLN A 55 -6.33 4.87 9.50
CA GLN A 55 -5.16 4.29 10.14
C GLN A 55 -4.80 4.99 11.45
N PHE A 56 -5.04 6.29 11.58
CA PHE A 56 -4.87 7.00 12.84
C PHE A 56 -5.79 6.47 13.94
N PHE A 57 -7.06 6.24 13.62
CA PHE A 57 -8.02 5.68 14.60
C PHE A 57 -7.65 4.25 14.98
N HIS A 58 -7.22 3.46 14.01
CA HIS A 58 -6.75 2.10 14.26
C HIS A 58 -5.55 2.10 15.22
N ALA A 59 -4.55 2.92 14.94
CA ALA A 59 -3.37 3.04 15.76
C ALA A 59 -3.68 3.49 17.20
N ILE A 60 -4.56 4.48 17.37
CA ILE A 60 -5.02 4.94 18.69
C ILE A 60 -5.78 3.81 19.42
N SER A 61 -6.64 3.06 18.71
CA SER A 61 -7.44 1.99 19.30
C SER A 61 -6.61 0.79 19.75
N PHE A 62 -5.43 0.58 19.18
CA PHE A 62 -4.50 -0.51 19.53
C PHE A 62 -3.31 -0.02 20.38
N GLU A 63 -3.36 1.22 20.87
CA GLU A 63 -2.31 1.82 21.72
C GLU A 63 -0.91 1.70 21.10
N LEU A 64 -0.83 1.82 19.76
CA LEU A 64 0.44 1.78 19.07
C LEU A 64 1.31 2.98 19.42
N SER A 65 2.62 2.82 19.31
CA SER A 65 3.54 3.94 19.55
C SER A 65 3.25 5.08 18.55
N TRP A 66 3.48 6.32 18.96
CA TRP A 66 3.24 7.48 18.09
C TRP A 66 4.08 7.44 16.80
N GLN A 67 5.24 6.77 16.83
CA GLN A 67 6.07 6.55 15.67
C GLN A 67 5.38 5.66 14.62
N GLU A 68 4.59 4.68 15.06
CA GLU A 68 3.84 3.78 14.18
C GLU A 68 2.56 4.43 13.64
N ILE A 69 2.04 5.45 14.35
CA ILE A 69 0.84 6.19 13.93
C ILE A 69 1.12 7.08 12.71
N ILE A 70 2.33 7.61 12.57
CA ILE A 70 2.66 8.53 11.48
C ILE A 70 2.66 7.77 10.15
N PRO A 71 1.83 8.17 9.15
CA PRO A 71 1.70 7.45 7.89
C PRO A 71 2.84 7.80 6.92
N LEU A 72 4.04 7.36 7.24
CA LEU A 72 5.26 7.61 6.46
C LEU A 72 5.79 6.37 5.72
N HIS A 73 5.09 5.23 5.77
CA HIS A 73 5.48 4.07 5.00
C HIS A 73 5.18 4.24 3.50
N MET A 74 5.92 3.53 2.65
CA MET A 74 5.74 3.58 1.19
C MET A 74 4.31 3.27 0.75
N CYS A 75 3.64 2.35 1.44
CA CYS A 75 2.24 1.99 1.19
C CYS A 75 1.28 3.16 1.48
N ASP A 76 1.60 4.02 2.45
CA ASP A 76 0.79 5.20 2.77
C ASP A 76 0.90 6.25 1.68
N PHE A 77 2.11 6.50 1.19
CA PHE A 77 2.32 7.39 0.03
C PHE A 77 1.68 6.83 -1.24
N SER A 78 1.73 5.51 -1.45
CA SER A 78 1.06 4.85 -2.58
C SER A 78 -0.45 5.03 -2.50
N LYS A 79 -1.03 4.79 -1.32
CA LYS A 79 -2.46 4.93 -1.04
C LYS A 79 -2.95 6.36 -1.28
N LEU A 80 -2.22 7.34 -0.70
CA LEU A 80 -2.51 8.76 -0.89
C LEU A 80 -2.40 9.16 -2.37
N SER A 81 -1.32 8.75 -3.04
CA SER A 81 -1.07 9.11 -4.44
C SER A 81 -2.13 8.54 -5.36
N ILE A 82 -2.45 7.23 -5.26
CA ILE A 82 -3.48 6.67 -6.15
C ILE A 82 -4.87 7.21 -5.84
N GLY A 83 -5.18 7.49 -4.57
CA GLY A 83 -6.42 8.15 -4.18
C GLY A 83 -6.56 9.53 -4.82
N LEU A 84 -5.52 10.36 -4.75
CA LEU A 84 -5.50 11.69 -5.37
C LEU A 84 -5.63 11.62 -6.90
N TYR A 85 -4.95 10.67 -7.55
CA TYR A 85 -5.10 10.48 -8.99
C TYR A 85 -6.54 10.16 -9.39
N LEU A 86 -7.18 9.20 -8.71
CA LEU A 86 -8.56 8.79 -9.00
C LEU A 86 -9.58 9.91 -8.74
N LEU A 87 -9.27 10.82 -7.82
CA LEU A 87 -10.04 12.05 -7.57
C LEU A 87 -9.77 13.18 -8.57
N GLY A 88 -8.82 13.00 -9.51
CA GLY A 88 -8.58 13.95 -10.61
C GLY A 88 -7.45 14.95 -10.40
N TYR A 89 -6.59 14.78 -9.39
CA TYR A 89 -5.48 15.71 -9.10
C TYR A 89 -4.28 15.61 -10.06
N GLY A 90 -4.29 14.66 -11.00
CA GLY A 90 -3.35 14.62 -12.11
C GLY A 90 -2.47 13.37 -12.19
N LYS A 91 -1.90 13.12 -13.39
CA LYS A 91 -1.19 11.88 -13.75
C LYS A 91 0.09 11.63 -12.95
N ARG A 92 0.72 12.67 -12.43
CA ARG A 92 1.94 12.53 -11.61
C ARG A 92 1.70 11.64 -10.38
N TYR A 93 0.52 11.76 -9.77
CA TYR A 93 0.13 10.90 -8.64
C TYR A 93 -0.04 9.43 -9.05
N PHE A 94 -0.58 9.18 -10.25
CA PHE A 94 -0.63 7.81 -10.79
C PHE A 94 0.77 7.23 -11.00
N HIS A 95 1.70 8.02 -11.59
CA HIS A 95 3.06 7.55 -11.83
C HIS A 95 3.77 7.21 -10.51
N CYS A 96 3.68 8.07 -9.50
CA CYS A 96 4.21 7.78 -8.17
C CYS A 96 3.61 6.49 -7.58
N ALA A 97 2.28 6.40 -7.56
CA ALA A 97 1.59 5.24 -7.01
C ALA A 97 1.92 3.95 -7.77
N PHE A 98 2.09 4.01 -9.10
CA PHE A 98 2.42 2.86 -9.93
C PHE A 98 3.75 2.22 -9.50
N PHE A 99 4.80 3.03 -9.37
CA PHE A 99 6.13 2.53 -8.99
C PHE A 99 6.25 2.22 -7.50
N TRP A 100 5.51 2.91 -6.63
CA TRP A 100 5.53 2.70 -5.19
C TRP A 100 4.55 1.63 -4.69
N GLY A 101 3.54 1.27 -5.50
CA GLY A 101 2.40 0.47 -5.03
C GLY A 101 2.33 -0.93 -5.58
N ILE A 102 2.55 -1.15 -6.88
CA ILE A 102 2.28 -2.48 -7.47
C ILE A 102 3.15 -3.56 -6.81
N ILE A 103 4.46 -3.42 -6.88
CA ILE A 103 5.37 -4.43 -6.34
C ILE A 103 5.33 -4.43 -4.80
N PRO A 104 5.49 -3.30 -4.09
CA PRO A 104 5.48 -3.31 -2.64
C PRO A 104 4.17 -3.80 -2.03
N ALA A 105 2.99 -3.41 -2.55
CA ALA A 105 1.73 -3.90 -2.01
C ALA A 105 1.51 -5.40 -2.29
N SER A 106 1.94 -5.89 -3.45
CA SER A 106 1.89 -7.33 -3.74
C SER A 106 2.83 -8.13 -2.83
N MET A 107 4.05 -7.63 -2.62
CA MET A 107 5.01 -8.25 -1.70
C MET A 107 4.51 -8.22 -0.25
N ALA A 108 3.90 -7.11 0.17
CA ALA A 108 3.29 -7.02 1.50
C ALA A 108 2.18 -8.07 1.71
N LEU A 109 1.35 -8.35 0.71
CA LEU A 109 0.35 -9.43 0.81
C LEU A 109 0.96 -10.83 0.82
N LEU A 110 2.10 -11.03 0.14
CA LEU A 110 2.78 -12.32 0.07
C LEU A 110 3.59 -12.62 1.33
N THR A 111 4.21 -11.61 1.93
CA THR A 111 5.05 -11.75 3.13
C THR A 111 4.75 -10.62 4.11
N PRO A 112 3.54 -10.63 4.73
CA PRO A 112 3.11 -9.58 5.62
C PRO A 112 3.86 -9.64 6.96
N ALA A 113 4.26 -8.47 7.47
CA ALA A 113 4.73 -8.32 8.84
C ALA A 113 3.53 -8.13 9.78
N LEU A 114 2.83 -9.21 10.08
CA LEU A 114 1.66 -9.22 10.95
C LEU A 114 1.92 -9.99 12.24
N THR A 115 1.45 -9.45 13.36
CA THR A 115 1.53 -10.12 14.66
C THR A 115 0.42 -11.16 14.82
N TYR A 116 -0.79 -10.84 14.40
CA TYR A 116 -1.97 -11.66 14.66
C TYR A 116 -2.62 -12.19 13.39
N ALA A 117 -3.13 -13.43 13.50
CA ALA A 117 -3.87 -14.08 12.43
C ALA A 117 -5.33 -13.56 12.33
N TYR A 118 -5.99 -13.89 11.20
CA TYR A 118 -7.43 -13.70 11.05
C TYR A 118 -8.20 -14.38 12.20
N PRO A 119 -9.26 -13.78 12.74
CA PRO A 119 -9.95 -12.56 12.30
C PRO A 119 -9.51 -11.27 13.01
N HIS A 120 -8.28 -11.16 13.47
CA HIS A 120 -7.82 -9.97 14.17
C HIS A 120 -7.95 -8.71 13.31
N PRO A 121 -8.39 -7.55 13.86
CA PRO A 121 -8.56 -6.31 13.10
C PRO A 121 -7.30 -5.84 12.36
N GLU A 122 -6.11 -6.04 12.93
CA GLU A 122 -4.82 -5.77 12.28
C GLU A 122 -4.74 -6.51 10.92
N TYR A 123 -5.03 -7.82 10.93
CA TYR A 123 -5.03 -8.66 9.75
C TYR A 123 -6.02 -8.16 8.69
N VAL A 124 -7.26 -7.92 9.09
CA VAL A 124 -8.32 -7.47 8.19
C VAL A 124 -7.99 -6.11 7.58
N ASN A 125 -7.54 -5.16 8.42
CA ASN A 125 -7.15 -3.82 7.97
C ASN A 125 -5.96 -3.85 7.00
N PHE A 126 -4.99 -4.72 7.26
CA PHE A 126 -3.82 -4.91 6.41
C PHE A 126 -4.21 -5.39 5.00
N TYR A 127 -5.00 -6.47 4.91
CA TYR A 127 -5.46 -7.01 3.63
C TYR A 127 -6.38 -6.06 2.88
N TYR A 128 -7.27 -5.38 3.60
CA TYR A 128 -8.15 -4.37 3.02
C TYR A 128 -7.36 -3.20 2.45
N GLY A 129 -6.42 -2.65 3.20
CA GLY A 129 -5.61 -1.50 2.76
C GLY A 129 -4.73 -1.80 1.55
N HIS A 130 -4.01 -2.92 1.55
CA HIS A 130 -3.16 -3.32 0.41
C HIS A 130 -4.00 -3.76 -0.79
N GLY A 131 -5.14 -4.42 -0.56
CA GLY A 131 -6.10 -4.73 -1.61
C GLY A 131 -6.67 -3.48 -2.28
N LEU A 132 -6.99 -2.43 -1.52
CA LEU A 132 -7.43 -1.14 -2.07
C LEU A 132 -6.35 -0.47 -2.91
N ILE A 133 -5.07 -0.52 -2.51
CA ILE A 133 -3.97 0.02 -3.32
C ILE A 133 -3.91 -0.69 -4.66
N LEU A 134 -3.94 -2.03 -4.66
CA LEU A 134 -3.89 -2.83 -5.88
C LEU A 134 -5.13 -2.63 -6.76
N LEU A 135 -6.32 -2.53 -6.18
CA LEU A 135 -7.54 -2.22 -6.90
C LEU A 135 -7.46 -0.82 -7.54
N GLY A 136 -7.04 0.18 -6.76
CA GLY A 136 -6.87 1.55 -7.21
C GLY A 136 -5.87 1.67 -8.36
N LEU A 137 -4.77 0.92 -8.32
CA LEU A 137 -3.77 0.86 -9.39
C LEU A 137 -4.24 0.03 -10.59
N GLY A 138 -4.97 -1.04 -10.33
CA GLY A 138 -5.52 -1.89 -11.39
C GLY A 138 -6.50 -1.14 -12.29
N LEU A 139 -7.26 -0.21 -11.76
CA LEU A 139 -8.27 0.53 -12.52
C LEU A 139 -7.63 1.40 -13.64
N PRO A 140 -6.67 2.31 -13.40
CA PRO A 140 -6.01 3.02 -14.48
C PRO A 140 -5.27 2.10 -15.43
N VAL A 141 -4.60 1.06 -14.92
CA VAL A 141 -3.78 0.16 -15.74
C VAL A 141 -4.63 -0.72 -16.63
N PHE A 142 -5.63 -1.42 -16.09
CA PHE A 142 -6.37 -2.43 -16.84
C PHE A 142 -7.65 -1.90 -17.50
N VAL A 143 -8.31 -0.89 -16.91
CA VAL A 143 -9.58 -0.36 -17.42
C VAL A 143 -9.36 0.90 -18.26
N LEU A 144 -8.56 1.86 -17.77
CA LEU A 144 -8.30 3.12 -18.47
C LEU A 144 -7.12 3.04 -19.44
N LYS A 145 -6.35 1.95 -19.42
CA LYS A 145 -5.19 1.70 -20.29
C LYS A 145 -4.05 2.71 -20.14
N GLU A 146 -3.94 3.33 -18.98
CA GLU A 146 -2.83 4.22 -18.65
C GLU A 146 -1.52 3.42 -18.52
N ARG A 147 -0.43 4.01 -19.04
CA ARG A 147 0.91 3.41 -18.99
C ARG A 147 1.94 4.49 -18.68
N PRO A 148 2.71 4.34 -17.58
CA PRO A 148 3.86 5.20 -17.36
C PRO A 148 4.92 4.98 -18.45
N LYS A 149 5.61 6.06 -18.80
CA LYS A 149 6.75 6.05 -19.74
C LYS A 149 8.06 6.03 -18.95
N PHE A 150 9.16 5.84 -19.67
CA PHE A 150 10.48 5.88 -19.06
C PHE A 150 10.83 7.23 -18.42
N GLU A 151 10.37 8.32 -19.01
CA GLU A 151 10.51 9.68 -18.45
C GLU A 151 9.79 9.83 -17.10
N ASP A 152 8.61 9.19 -16.96
CA ASP A 152 7.85 9.18 -15.70
C ASP A 152 8.60 8.39 -14.64
N PHE A 153 9.21 7.25 -15.02
CA PHE A 153 10.09 6.48 -14.14
C PHE A 153 11.25 7.34 -13.62
N LEU A 154 11.98 8.04 -14.50
CA LEU A 154 13.06 8.92 -14.08
C LEU A 154 12.60 10.04 -13.15
N SER A 155 11.40 10.60 -13.43
CA SER A 155 10.80 11.63 -12.58
C SER A 155 10.46 11.08 -11.19
N VAL A 156 9.83 9.92 -11.12
CA VAL A 156 9.49 9.27 -9.86
C VAL A 156 10.74 8.85 -9.09
N THR A 157 11.78 8.35 -9.78
CA THR A 157 13.06 8.02 -9.14
C THR A 157 13.66 9.22 -8.42
N LYS A 158 13.67 10.42 -9.04
CA LYS A 158 14.15 11.64 -8.40
C LYS A 158 13.34 11.99 -7.15
N ILE A 159 12.01 11.88 -7.24
CA ILE A 159 11.12 12.10 -6.09
C ILE A 159 11.42 11.09 -4.98
N THR A 160 11.54 9.81 -5.34
CA THR A 160 11.83 8.74 -4.39
C THR A 160 13.16 8.97 -3.66
N LEU A 161 14.21 9.34 -4.38
CA LEU A 161 15.52 9.64 -3.76
C LEU A 161 15.44 10.83 -2.78
N ALA A 162 14.74 11.89 -3.17
CA ALA A 162 14.53 13.04 -2.28
C ALA A 162 13.72 12.65 -1.03
N MET A 163 12.67 11.85 -1.20
CA MET A 163 11.88 11.33 -0.08
C MET A 163 12.68 10.37 0.79
N THR A 164 13.49 9.49 0.21
CA THR A 164 14.37 8.58 0.97
C THR A 164 15.29 9.37 1.89
N ALA A 165 15.94 10.43 1.38
CA ALA A 165 16.77 11.30 2.19
C ALA A 165 15.98 11.97 3.32
N LEU A 166 14.77 12.46 3.02
CA LEU A 166 13.89 13.06 4.02
C LEU A 166 13.47 12.05 5.09
N ILE A 167 13.01 10.86 4.68
CA ILE A 167 12.59 9.79 5.61
C ILE A 167 13.76 9.32 6.47
N PHE A 168 14.97 9.22 5.90
CA PHE A 168 16.17 8.89 6.68
C PHE A 168 16.42 9.93 7.79
N VAL A 169 16.32 11.21 7.47
CA VAL A 169 16.46 12.28 8.47
C VAL A 169 15.34 12.19 9.50
N LEU A 170 14.09 11.99 9.08
CA LEU A 170 12.95 11.85 9.98
C LEU A 170 13.11 10.64 10.92
N ASN A 171 13.53 9.47 10.44
CA ASN A 171 13.80 8.30 11.28
C ASN A 171 14.83 8.62 12.39
N ASN A 172 15.85 9.42 12.08
CA ASN A 172 16.84 9.80 13.08
C ASN A 172 16.30 10.85 14.08
N LEU A 173 15.50 11.80 13.62
CA LEU A 173 14.89 12.83 14.48
C LEU A 173 13.80 12.26 15.40
N LEU A 174 13.05 11.27 14.92
CA LEU A 174 12.00 10.60 15.69
C LEU A 174 12.54 9.61 16.73
N GLY A 175 13.81 9.22 16.59
CA GLY A 175 14.53 8.42 17.58
C GLY A 175 14.30 6.91 17.50
N GLU A 176 14.38 6.24 18.65
CA GLU A 176 14.18 4.78 18.76
C GLU A 176 12.71 4.42 18.42
N GLY A 177 12.53 3.32 17.68
CA GLY A 177 11.24 2.84 17.19
C GLY A 177 10.81 3.39 15.83
N ALA A 178 11.38 4.50 15.34
CA ALA A 178 11.12 4.99 14.00
C ALA A 178 12.00 4.28 12.95
N ASN A 179 11.39 3.49 12.09
CA ASN A 179 12.07 2.75 11.02
C ASN A 179 11.24 2.73 9.72
N PHE A 180 10.78 3.93 9.31
CA PHE A 180 10.03 4.07 8.07
C PHE A 180 10.89 3.69 6.87
N TRP A 181 10.31 3.00 5.89
CA TRP A 181 10.96 2.44 4.71
C TRP A 181 12.06 1.44 5.01
N TYR A 182 12.16 0.97 6.27
CA TYR A 182 13.20 0.03 6.72
C TYR A 182 14.63 0.52 6.42
N LEU A 183 14.85 1.84 6.62
CA LEU A 183 16.15 2.47 6.31
C LEU A 183 17.18 2.33 7.44
N LYS A 184 16.77 1.86 8.62
CA LYS A 184 17.66 1.61 9.77
C LYS A 184 17.83 0.11 9.98
N ASP A 185 16.70 -0.58 10.14
CA ASP A 185 16.67 -2.00 10.45
C ASP A 185 15.71 -2.74 9.51
N LYS A 186 15.93 -4.03 9.33
CA LYS A 186 15.00 -4.88 8.58
C LYS A 186 13.63 -4.96 9.30
N PRO A 187 12.54 -5.20 8.57
CA PRO A 187 11.25 -5.46 9.19
C PRO A 187 11.32 -6.73 10.04
N ASP A 188 10.57 -6.73 11.14
CA ASP A 188 10.36 -7.93 11.95
C ASP A 188 9.59 -8.99 11.16
N GLY A 189 9.86 -10.26 11.49
CA GLY A 189 9.20 -11.42 10.88
C GLY A 189 9.89 -11.96 9.62
N ASP A 190 9.30 -13.00 9.05
CA ASP A 190 9.80 -13.71 7.87
C ASP A 190 9.39 -12.99 6.59
N THR A 191 10.17 -12.01 6.17
CA THR A 191 9.95 -11.24 4.95
C THR A 191 10.99 -11.55 3.90
N ILE A 192 10.66 -11.26 2.62
CA ILE A 192 11.61 -11.41 1.51
C ILE A 192 12.89 -10.58 1.69
N ILE A 193 12.82 -9.51 2.48
CA ILE A 193 13.99 -8.64 2.76
C ILE A 193 15.05 -9.39 3.56
N ASN A 194 14.68 -10.45 4.28
CA ASN A 194 15.62 -11.26 5.05
C ASN A 194 16.63 -12.04 4.18
N PHE A 195 16.30 -12.24 2.89
CA PHE A 195 17.25 -12.85 1.93
C PHE A 195 18.38 -11.89 1.48
N PHE A 196 18.23 -10.60 1.74
CA PHE A 196 19.28 -9.61 1.42
C PHE A 196 20.17 -9.35 2.64
N PRO A 197 21.45 -8.99 2.44
CA PRO A 197 22.33 -8.62 3.56
C PRO A 197 21.76 -7.43 4.33
N SER A 198 22.10 -7.31 5.61
CA SER A 198 21.79 -6.12 6.40
C SER A 198 22.45 -4.89 5.75
N ALA A 199 21.81 -3.74 5.86
CA ALA A 199 22.46 -2.48 5.47
C ALA A 199 23.76 -2.31 6.31
N PRO A 200 24.83 -1.76 5.70
CA PRO A 200 26.08 -1.54 6.38
C PRO A 200 25.98 -0.52 7.51
#